data_ebf27977400d508e304fa5f72d99d10c
#
_entry.id   ebf27977400d508e304fa5f72d99d10c
#
_cell.length_a   1.000
_cell.length_b   1.000
_cell.length_c   1.000
_cell.angle_alpha   90.00
_cell.angle_beta   90.00
_cell.angle_gamma   90.00
#
_symmetry.space_group_name_H-M   'P 1'
#
loop_
_entity.id
_entity.type
_entity.pdbx_description
1 polymer ?
#
loop_
_entity_poly.entity_id
_entity_poly.type
_entity_poly.pdbx_seq_one_letter_code
_entity_poly.pdbx_strand_id
1 'polypeptide(L)'
;MIVKEIRDEDFTSYKKPSMVIGFPRCSWKCGKGLCQNSPLTTAPNIDISINSLIERYMNNPITNAVICAGLEPFDSWEDLQCFIMNFRYWSGDEIVLYTGYNKEEIKDKIEWLKFYEPIIIKYGRFIPNQQPHYDEVLGINLISDNQYAEVIS
;
A
#
# COMPACT_ATOMS: atom_id res chain seq x y z
N MET A 1 -12.42 -2.58 10.35
CA MET A 1 -11.75 -2.22 9.08
C MET A 1 -12.12 -3.24 8.02
N ILE A 2 -12.47 -2.77 6.84
CA ILE A 2 -12.82 -3.64 5.70
C ILE A 2 -11.63 -3.70 4.76
N VAL A 3 -11.24 -4.91 4.36
CA VAL A 3 -10.17 -5.15 3.41
C VAL A 3 -10.63 -6.17 2.37
N LYS A 4 -9.95 -6.25 1.25
CA LYS A 4 -10.20 -7.24 0.18
C LYS A 4 -9.21 -8.39 0.19
N GLU A 5 -8.04 -8.18 0.77
CA GLU A 5 -6.96 -9.17 0.75
C GLU A 5 -6.06 -8.99 1.96
N ILE A 6 -5.61 -10.11 2.50
CA ILE A 6 -4.53 -10.14 3.49
C ILE A 6 -3.58 -11.25 3.05
N ARG A 7 -2.34 -10.88 2.74
CA ARG A 7 -1.26 -11.85 2.50
C ARG A 7 -0.26 -11.72 3.64
N ASP A 8 -0.07 -12.78 4.39
CA ASP A 8 0.83 -12.75 5.54
C ASP A 8 2.28 -12.51 5.13
N GLU A 9 2.67 -13.01 3.97
CA GLU A 9 4.04 -12.91 3.47
C GLU A 9 4.03 -12.66 1.96
N ASP A 10 4.77 -11.64 1.55
CA ASP A 10 4.99 -11.31 0.14
C ASP A 10 6.47 -10.97 -0.02
N PHE A 11 7.11 -11.54 -1.04
CA PHE A 11 8.54 -11.38 -1.31
C PHE A 11 8.81 -10.67 -2.62
N THR A 12 7.76 -10.18 -3.32
CA THR A 12 7.90 -9.66 -4.67
C THR A 12 7.52 -8.19 -4.82
N SER A 13 6.82 -7.62 -3.85
CA SER A 13 6.29 -6.26 -3.94
C SER A 13 7.18 -5.22 -3.26
N TYR A 14 8.12 -5.65 -2.47
CA TYR A 14 9.08 -4.80 -1.80
C TYR A 14 10.35 -5.62 -1.55
N LYS A 15 11.48 -4.92 -1.40
CA LYS A 15 12.78 -5.55 -1.14
C LYS A 15 12.87 -6.31 0.17
N LYS A 16 11.91 -6.11 1.09
CA LYS A 16 11.81 -6.84 2.37
C LYS A 16 10.59 -7.74 2.38
N PRO A 17 10.64 -8.90 3.06
CA PRO A 17 9.44 -9.71 3.26
C PRO A 17 8.36 -8.88 3.96
N SER A 18 7.17 -8.86 3.41
CA SER A 18 6.13 -7.92 3.83
C SER A 18 4.78 -8.61 3.97
N MET A 19 3.97 -8.12 4.92
CA MET A 19 2.55 -8.39 4.93
C MET A 19 1.86 -7.44 3.95
N VAL A 20 0.93 -7.93 3.14
CA VAL A 20 0.16 -7.10 2.21
C VAL A 20 -1.30 -7.03 2.65
N ILE A 21 -1.81 -5.81 2.72
CA ILE A 21 -3.22 -5.53 3.01
C ILE A 21 -3.82 -4.88 1.77
N GLY A 22 -4.86 -5.52 1.21
CA GLY A 22 -5.56 -5.00 0.04
C GLY A 22 -6.80 -4.19 0.45
N PHE A 23 -6.80 -2.90 0.15
CA PHE A 23 -7.86 -1.97 0.50
C PHE A 23 -9.06 -2.08 -0.45
N PRO A 24 -10.30 -1.79 0.03
CA PRO A 24 -11.50 -2.21 -0.69
C PRO A 24 -12.02 -1.21 -1.72
N ARG A 25 -11.55 0.04 -1.74
CA ARG A 25 -12.13 1.12 -2.54
C ARG A 25 -11.14 1.67 -3.54
N CYS A 26 -11.67 2.21 -4.65
CA CYS A 26 -10.88 2.91 -5.64
C CYS A 26 -11.77 3.87 -6.43
N SER A 27 -11.28 5.09 -6.68
CA SER A 27 -11.96 6.06 -7.53
C SER A 27 -11.86 5.76 -9.02
N TRP A 28 -11.15 4.67 -9.39
CA TRP A 28 -11.01 4.21 -10.78
C TRP A 28 -10.32 5.22 -11.71
N LYS A 29 -9.41 6.02 -11.18
CA LYS A 29 -8.67 7.01 -12.00
C LYS A 29 -7.77 6.39 -13.07
N CYS A 30 -7.38 5.12 -12.91
CA CYS A 30 -6.66 4.37 -13.95
C CYS A 30 -7.59 3.91 -15.09
N GLY A 31 -8.91 3.96 -14.88
CA GLY A 31 -9.87 3.28 -15.73
C GLY A 31 -10.10 1.85 -15.26
N LYS A 32 -11.37 1.47 -15.08
CA LYS A 32 -11.73 0.19 -14.45
C LYS A 32 -11.19 -1.02 -15.21
N GLY A 33 -11.19 -0.96 -16.55
CA GLY A 33 -10.69 -2.05 -17.38
C GLY A 33 -9.17 -2.14 -17.46
N LEU A 34 -8.45 -1.13 -16.97
CA LEU A 34 -6.99 -1.06 -16.99
C LEU A 34 -6.34 -1.35 -15.65
N CYS A 35 -7.14 -1.55 -14.59
CA CYS A 35 -6.62 -1.74 -13.25
C CYS A 35 -5.88 -3.06 -13.12
N GLN A 36 -4.64 -3.02 -12.61
CA GLN A 36 -3.83 -4.22 -12.34
C GLN A 36 -4.43 -5.09 -11.23
N ASN A 37 -5.20 -4.47 -10.35
CA ASN A 37 -5.85 -5.14 -9.23
C ASN A 37 -7.33 -5.44 -9.52
N SER A 38 -7.73 -5.46 -10.81
CA SER A 38 -9.13 -5.66 -11.18
C SER A 38 -9.77 -6.92 -10.57
N PRO A 39 -9.06 -8.05 -10.37
CA PRO A 39 -9.64 -9.19 -9.69
C PRO A 39 -10.10 -8.90 -8.26
N LEU A 40 -9.51 -7.91 -7.58
CA LEU A 40 -9.91 -7.54 -6.23
C LEU A 40 -11.28 -6.86 -6.18
N THR A 41 -11.74 -6.31 -7.31
CA THR A 41 -13.05 -5.63 -7.36
C THR A 41 -14.20 -6.58 -7.05
N THR A 42 -14.06 -7.85 -7.44
CA THR A 42 -15.06 -8.89 -7.22
C THR A 42 -14.75 -9.78 -6.03
N ALA A 43 -13.58 -9.61 -5.42
CA ALA A 43 -13.23 -10.36 -4.22
C ALA A 43 -14.17 -9.98 -3.06
N PRO A 44 -14.51 -10.92 -2.18
CA PRO A 44 -15.36 -10.61 -1.03
C PRO A 44 -14.64 -9.67 -0.06
N ASN A 45 -15.41 -8.85 0.63
CA ASN A 45 -14.89 -8.02 1.71
C ASN A 45 -14.58 -8.90 2.92
N ILE A 46 -13.51 -8.53 3.61
CA ILE A 46 -13.10 -9.16 4.86
C ILE A 46 -13.22 -8.09 5.93
N ASP A 47 -14.04 -8.36 6.96
CA ASP A 47 -14.12 -7.48 8.11
C ASP A 47 -13.16 -7.99 9.19
N ILE A 48 -12.15 -7.20 9.49
CA ILE A 48 -11.13 -7.57 10.47
C ILE A 48 -10.76 -6.34 11.32
N SER A 49 -10.58 -6.56 12.61
CA SER A 49 -10.14 -5.45 13.47
C SER A 49 -8.68 -5.09 13.18
N ILE A 50 -8.36 -3.82 13.36
CA ILE A 50 -6.98 -3.35 13.23
C ILE A 50 -6.06 -4.08 14.21
N ASN A 51 -6.52 -4.32 15.43
CA ASN A 51 -5.74 -5.07 16.42
C ASN A 51 -5.43 -6.50 15.95
N SER A 52 -6.38 -7.17 15.31
CA SER A 52 -6.16 -8.51 14.76
C SER A 52 -5.13 -8.51 13.64
N LEU A 53 -5.17 -7.49 12.76
CA LEU A 53 -4.16 -7.33 11.70
C LEU A 53 -2.76 -7.13 12.29
N ILE A 54 -2.64 -6.27 13.27
CA ILE A 54 -1.36 -5.97 13.92
C ILE A 54 -0.84 -7.19 14.66
N GLU A 55 -1.70 -7.88 15.40
CA GLU A 55 -1.33 -9.12 16.09
C GLU A 55 -0.82 -10.17 15.11
N ARG A 56 -1.51 -10.33 13.99
CA ARG A 56 -1.13 -11.25 12.93
C ARG A 56 0.24 -10.89 12.35
N TYR A 57 0.50 -9.61 12.16
CA TYR A 57 1.80 -9.11 11.71
C TYR A 57 2.89 -9.39 12.75
N MET A 58 2.65 -9.02 14.01
CA MET A 58 3.65 -9.13 15.08
C MET A 58 4.00 -10.58 15.39
N ASN A 59 3.08 -11.52 15.18
CA ASN A 59 3.31 -12.94 15.41
C ASN A 59 4.07 -13.64 14.29
N ASN A 60 4.30 -12.97 13.17
CA ASN A 60 5.05 -13.53 12.06
C ASN A 60 6.52 -13.05 12.14
N PRO A 61 7.47 -13.97 12.41
CA PRO A 61 8.88 -13.58 12.54
C PRO A 61 9.58 -13.31 11.21
N ILE A 62 8.92 -13.60 10.08
CA ILE A 62 9.52 -13.47 8.75
C ILE A 62 9.43 -12.05 8.22
N THR A 63 8.28 -11.39 8.40
CA THR A 63 8.03 -10.07 7.82
C THR A 63 8.60 -8.95 8.67
N ASN A 64 9.12 -7.93 7.98
CA ASN A 64 9.66 -6.73 8.61
C ASN A 64 9.26 -5.46 7.87
N ALA A 65 8.17 -5.52 7.12
CA ALA A 65 7.48 -4.38 6.52
C ALA A 65 6.01 -4.72 6.29
N VAL A 66 5.17 -3.70 6.17
CA VAL A 66 3.76 -3.86 5.78
C VAL A 66 3.49 -3.03 4.54
N ILE A 67 2.76 -3.61 3.59
CA ILE A 67 2.36 -2.95 2.35
C ILE A 67 0.86 -2.74 2.39
N CYS A 68 0.44 -1.49 2.24
CA CYS A 68 -0.96 -1.15 2.02
C CYS A 68 -1.15 -0.91 0.53
N ALA A 69 -1.90 -1.78 -0.08
CA ALA A 69 -2.11 -1.80 -1.52
C ALA A 69 -3.58 -2.20 -1.80
N GLY A 70 -3.80 -2.98 -2.82
CA GLY A 70 -5.12 -3.43 -3.19
C GLY A 70 -5.73 -2.46 -4.16
N LEU A 71 -6.99 -2.04 -3.96
CA LEU A 71 -7.57 -1.08 -4.88
C LEU A 71 -6.89 0.28 -4.69
N GLU A 72 -7.29 1.07 -3.70
CA GLU A 72 -6.64 2.36 -3.45
C GLU A 72 -6.68 2.69 -1.96
N PRO A 73 -5.56 2.60 -1.23
CA PRO A 73 -5.55 2.85 0.20
C PRO A 73 -6.01 4.26 0.59
N PHE A 74 -5.67 5.27 -0.23
CA PHE A 74 -6.03 6.66 0.08
C PHE A 74 -7.53 6.94 -0.07
N ASP A 75 -8.28 6.08 -0.74
CA ASP A 75 -9.74 6.18 -0.82
C ASP A 75 -10.43 5.61 0.43
N SER A 76 -9.69 4.97 1.31
CA SER A 76 -10.12 4.55 2.65
C SER A 76 -9.29 5.27 3.71
N TRP A 77 -9.21 6.58 3.61
CA TRP A 77 -8.26 7.39 4.37
C TRP A 77 -8.41 7.24 5.88
N GLU A 78 -9.64 7.25 6.39
CA GLU A 78 -9.86 7.10 7.84
C GLU A 78 -9.35 5.76 8.37
N ASP A 79 -9.63 4.67 7.65
CA ASP A 79 -9.14 3.35 8.00
C ASP A 79 -7.63 3.27 7.91
N LEU A 80 -7.07 3.86 6.85
CA LEU A 80 -5.61 3.91 6.68
C LEU A 80 -4.93 4.65 7.83
N GLN A 81 -5.47 5.81 8.21
CA GLN A 81 -4.94 6.57 9.35
C GLN A 81 -4.99 5.76 10.64
N CYS A 82 -6.13 5.15 10.93
CA CYS A 82 -6.28 4.33 12.13
C CYS A 82 -5.30 3.16 12.13
N PHE A 83 -5.13 2.51 11.00
CA PHE A 83 -4.18 1.42 10.88
C PHE A 83 -2.75 1.90 11.15
N ILE A 84 -2.32 2.98 10.50
CA ILE A 84 -0.96 3.51 10.63
C ILE A 84 -0.66 3.91 12.09
N MET A 85 -1.58 4.62 12.72
CA MET A 85 -1.42 5.04 14.12
C MET A 85 -1.25 3.85 15.05
N ASN A 86 -2.10 2.84 14.89
CA ASN A 86 -2.03 1.64 15.73
C ASN A 86 -0.78 0.80 15.42
N PHE A 87 -0.43 0.68 14.15
CA PHE A 87 0.78 -0.05 13.76
C PHE A 87 2.04 0.59 14.35
N ARG A 88 2.14 1.91 14.32
CA ARG A 88 3.28 2.63 14.88
C ARG A 88 3.39 2.50 16.38
N TYR A 89 2.30 2.29 17.07
CA TYR A 89 2.33 2.01 18.51
C TYR A 89 3.10 0.72 18.81
N TRP A 90 2.99 -0.28 17.93
CA TRP A 90 3.57 -1.61 18.16
C TRP A 90 4.85 -1.88 17.41
N SER A 91 5.10 -1.20 16.30
CA SER A 91 6.22 -1.50 15.41
C SER A 91 6.80 -0.25 14.76
N GLY A 92 8.13 -0.21 14.68
CA GLY A 92 8.86 0.78 13.91
C GLY A 92 9.19 0.34 12.48
N ASP A 93 8.66 -0.79 12.04
CA ASP A 93 8.95 -1.33 10.72
C ASP A 93 8.38 -0.44 9.60
N GLU A 94 8.95 -0.56 8.40
CA GLU A 94 8.54 0.26 7.27
C GLU A 94 7.10 -0.02 6.84
N ILE A 95 6.38 1.06 6.52
CA ILE A 95 5.06 1.00 5.90
C ILE A 95 5.21 1.46 4.47
N VAL A 96 4.77 0.64 3.52
CA VAL A 96 4.81 0.95 2.09
C VAL A 96 3.38 1.16 1.62
N LEU A 97 3.10 2.31 1.01
CA LEU A 97 1.78 2.66 0.51
C LEU A 97 1.82 2.68 -1.02
N TYR A 98 1.02 1.84 -1.65
CA TYR A 98 0.86 1.82 -3.09
C TYR A 98 -0.35 2.65 -3.47
N THR A 99 -0.15 3.69 -4.27
CA THR A 99 -1.25 4.54 -4.70
C THR A 99 -1.19 4.82 -6.20
N GLY A 100 -2.36 4.97 -6.81
CA GLY A 100 -2.49 5.50 -8.15
C GLY A 100 -2.46 7.02 -8.21
N TYR A 101 -2.54 7.69 -7.07
CA TYR A 101 -2.47 9.16 -7.04
C TYR A 101 -1.06 9.64 -7.31
N ASN A 102 -0.98 10.85 -7.87
CA ASN A 102 0.26 11.61 -7.95
C ASN A 102 0.53 12.30 -6.62
N LYS A 103 1.77 12.65 -6.38
CA LYS A 103 2.18 13.33 -5.14
C LYS A 103 1.36 14.58 -4.83
N GLU A 104 1.11 15.40 -5.86
CA GLU A 104 0.35 16.64 -5.69
C GLU A 104 -1.11 16.39 -5.26
N GLU A 105 -1.71 15.30 -5.72
CA GLU A 105 -3.10 14.99 -5.41
C GLU A 105 -3.33 14.61 -3.95
N ILE A 106 -2.30 14.14 -3.27
CA ILE A 106 -2.38 13.68 -1.87
C ILE A 106 -1.44 14.46 -0.95
N LYS A 107 -1.06 15.67 -1.35
CA LYS A 107 -0.09 16.49 -0.64
C LYS A 107 -0.41 16.68 0.85
N ASP A 108 -1.66 16.97 1.18
CA ASP A 108 -2.08 17.17 2.56
C ASP A 108 -1.96 15.88 3.38
N LYS A 109 -2.27 14.75 2.76
CA LYS A 109 -2.15 13.45 3.40
C LYS A 109 -0.69 13.08 3.65
N ILE A 110 0.20 13.45 2.73
CA ILE A 110 1.64 13.24 2.90
C ILE A 110 2.16 14.00 4.12
N GLU A 111 1.71 15.23 4.32
CA GLU A 111 2.13 16.01 5.49
C GLU A 111 1.74 15.32 6.79
N TRP A 112 0.55 14.73 6.85
CA TRP A 112 0.14 13.93 8.00
C TRP A 112 1.01 12.68 8.16
N LEU A 113 1.29 11.97 7.07
CA LEU A 113 2.09 10.75 7.09
C LEU A 113 3.52 10.96 7.60
N LYS A 114 4.08 12.14 7.40
CA LYS A 114 5.42 12.47 7.88
C LYS A 114 5.59 12.32 9.39
N PHE A 115 4.51 12.37 10.15
CA PHE A 115 4.55 12.15 11.59
C PHE A 115 4.69 10.67 11.98
N TYR A 116 4.59 9.75 11.02
CA TYR A 116 4.55 8.31 11.27
C TYR A 116 5.65 7.54 10.53
N GLU A 117 6.80 8.14 10.36
CA GLU A 117 7.95 7.52 9.68
C GLU A 117 8.38 6.19 10.34
N PRO A 118 8.99 5.26 9.59
CA PRO A 118 9.36 5.35 8.18
C PRO A 118 8.22 4.92 7.25
N ILE A 119 7.89 5.77 6.29
CA ILE A 119 6.86 5.49 5.30
C ILE A 119 7.44 5.68 3.90
N ILE A 120 7.11 4.75 3.01
CA ILE A 120 7.48 4.77 1.61
C ILE A 120 6.19 4.85 0.81
N ILE A 121 6.14 5.74 -0.18
CA ILE A 121 4.97 5.84 -1.07
C ILE A 121 5.41 5.54 -2.50
N LYS A 122 4.70 4.63 -3.14
CA LYS A 122 4.80 4.37 -4.57
C LYS A 122 3.64 5.08 -5.25
N TYR A 123 3.94 6.01 -6.11
CA TYR A 123 2.98 6.88 -6.80
C TYR A 123 2.71 6.44 -8.23
N GLY A 124 1.59 6.88 -8.73
CA GLY A 124 1.31 6.91 -10.15
C GLY A 124 0.31 5.85 -10.62
N ARG A 125 -0.60 6.29 -11.47
CA ARG A 125 -1.58 5.42 -12.12
C ARG A 125 -0.89 4.49 -13.10
N PHE A 126 -1.40 3.26 -13.20
CA PHE A 126 -0.94 2.35 -14.25
C PHE A 126 -1.29 2.89 -15.63
N ILE A 127 -0.28 2.95 -16.51
CA ILE A 127 -0.43 3.30 -17.92
C ILE A 127 0.03 2.11 -18.74
N PRO A 128 -0.84 1.54 -19.60
CA PRO A 128 -0.46 0.36 -20.39
C PRO A 128 0.59 0.69 -21.46
N ASN A 129 1.27 -0.34 -21.97
CA ASN A 129 2.23 -0.26 -23.06
C ASN A 129 3.46 0.61 -22.78
N GLN A 130 3.85 0.69 -21.51
CA GLN A 130 5.06 1.38 -21.06
C GLN A 130 6.18 0.39 -20.83
N GLN A 131 7.42 0.85 -20.87
CA GLN A 131 8.57 0.02 -20.53
C GLN A 131 8.70 -0.12 -19.03
N PRO A 132 8.88 -1.34 -18.50
CA PRO A 132 9.21 -1.51 -17.09
C PRO A 132 10.54 -0.83 -16.73
N HIS A 133 10.64 -0.33 -15.53
CA HIS A 133 11.88 0.24 -15.02
C HIS A 133 12.11 -0.19 -13.57
N TYR A 134 13.37 -0.29 -13.19
CA TYR A 134 13.74 -0.65 -11.84
C TYR A 134 13.61 0.54 -10.89
N ASP A 135 12.98 0.33 -9.75
CA ASP A 135 12.89 1.34 -8.68
C ASP A 135 13.76 0.91 -7.51
N GLU A 136 14.74 1.73 -7.18
CA GLU A 136 15.71 1.41 -6.12
C GLU A 136 15.12 1.47 -4.72
N VAL A 137 14.12 2.33 -4.50
CA VAL A 137 13.48 2.46 -3.19
C VAL A 137 12.72 1.18 -2.84
N LEU A 138 11.97 0.66 -3.80
CA LEU A 138 11.23 -0.59 -3.61
C LEU A 138 12.08 -1.84 -3.84
N GLY A 139 13.10 -1.75 -4.66
CA GLY A 139 13.92 -2.89 -5.05
C GLY A 139 13.22 -3.82 -6.03
N ILE A 140 12.28 -3.31 -6.83
CA ILE A 140 11.52 -4.07 -7.81
C ILE A 140 11.34 -3.27 -9.10
N ASN A 141 10.90 -3.94 -10.16
CA ASN A 141 10.52 -3.28 -11.41
C ASN A 141 9.10 -2.74 -11.32
N LEU A 142 8.91 -1.49 -11.76
CA LEU A 142 7.61 -0.86 -11.94
C LEU A 142 7.25 -0.90 -13.42
N ILE A 143 5.98 -1.01 -13.75
CA ILE A 143 5.52 -1.38 -15.09
C ILE A 143 5.04 -0.22 -15.94
N SER A 144 5.03 1.02 -15.43
CA SER A 144 4.81 2.20 -16.25
C SER A 144 5.78 3.32 -15.85
N ASP A 145 6.15 4.15 -16.84
CA ASP A 145 7.22 5.15 -16.71
C ASP A 145 6.92 6.20 -15.65
N ASN A 146 5.65 6.51 -15.45
CA ASN A 146 5.21 7.53 -14.51
C ASN A 146 5.27 7.07 -13.05
N GLN A 147 5.45 5.77 -12.81
CA GLN A 147 5.46 5.22 -11.45
C GLN A 147 6.85 5.36 -10.83
N TYR A 148 6.87 5.74 -9.58
CA TYR A 148 8.10 5.82 -8.79
C TYR A 148 7.77 5.75 -7.31
N ALA A 149 8.77 5.47 -6.49
CA ALA A 149 8.61 5.45 -5.04
C ALA A 149 9.61 6.40 -4.37
N GLU A 150 9.22 6.89 -3.21
CA GLU A 150 10.11 7.70 -2.37
C GLU A 150 9.88 7.41 -0.90
N VAL A 151 10.92 7.58 -0.11
CA VAL A 151 10.81 7.60 1.36
C VAL A 151 10.39 9.00 1.74
N ILE A 152 9.26 9.12 2.42
CA ILE A 152 8.80 10.41 2.92
C ILE A 152 9.27 10.62 4.35
N SER A 153 9.52 11.87 4.68
CA SER A 153 9.97 12.24 6.02
C SER A 153 9.44 13.61 6.42
#